data_895ba2b644221f16f1bae607d3070d7b
#
_entry.id   895ba2b644221f16f1bae607d3070d7b
#
_cell.length_a   1.000
_cell.length_b   1.000
_cell.length_c   1.000
_cell.angle_alpha   90.00
_cell.angle_beta   90.00
_cell.angle_gamma   90.00
#
_symmetry.space_group_name_H-M   'P 1'
#
loop_
_entity.id
_entity.type
_entity.pdbx_description
1 polymer ?
#
loop_
_entity_poly.entity_id
_entity_poly.type
_entity_poly.pdbx_seq_one_letter_code
_entity_poly.pdbx_strand_id
1 'polypeptide(L)'
;MAKFFASNSMGSVPRSISTILTGTILLFVPGLTMKAVMIVIGGMLMLGGLVTLVLSNLRKGGLSKGIWSAQGIMNILFGIVFIAAPSAMIKLFMIFIGIILLIMGLIQLAGALGSLTRSIWAWVFLIIGLFTTGSGIFLLTDPFKSAETILPFLGGLFILNGFSELIRIWKAGKRPPKYNGSEVHDIPYEEV
;
A
#
# COMPACT_ATOMS: atom_id res chain seq x y z
N MET A 1 15.72 28.49 10.16
CA MET A 1 14.52 27.65 10.33
C MET A 1 13.39 27.91 9.31
N ALA A 2 13.16 29.14 8.88
CA ALA A 2 12.11 29.45 7.86
C ALA A 2 12.29 28.71 6.51
N LYS A 3 13.51 28.41 6.07
CA LYS A 3 13.80 27.64 4.85
C LYS A 3 13.39 26.16 4.94
N PHE A 4 13.33 25.58 6.14
CA PHE A 4 12.95 24.17 6.33
C PHE A 4 11.43 23.96 6.17
N PHE A 5 10.61 24.92 6.57
CA PHE A 5 9.15 24.87 6.39
C PHE A 5 8.71 25.20 4.96
N ALA A 6 9.42 26.05 4.26
CA ALA A 6 9.15 26.35 2.85
C ALA A 6 9.48 25.17 1.92
N SER A 7 10.50 24.37 2.25
CA SER A 7 10.88 23.16 1.51
C SER A 7 9.82 22.06 1.62
N ASN A 8 9.14 21.92 2.76
CA ASN A 8 8.12 20.89 2.96
C ASN A 8 6.80 21.18 2.22
N SER A 9 6.44 22.45 2.05
CA SER A 9 5.21 22.80 1.32
C SER A 9 5.36 22.67 -0.20
N MET A 10 6.56 22.88 -0.74
CA MET A 10 6.83 22.69 -2.18
C MET A 10 6.84 21.21 -2.59
N GLY A 11 7.20 20.29 -1.67
CA GLY A 11 7.18 18.84 -1.92
C GLY A 11 5.79 18.20 -1.76
N SER A 12 4.87 18.85 -1.05
CA SER A 12 3.55 18.27 -0.77
C SER A 12 2.52 18.50 -1.88
N VAL A 13 2.63 19.57 -2.66
CA VAL A 13 1.73 19.85 -3.80
C VAL A 13 1.87 18.79 -4.92
N PRO A 14 3.06 18.49 -5.46
CA PRO A 14 3.20 17.46 -6.49
C PRO A 14 2.80 16.07 -5.97
N ARG A 15 3.01 15.80 -4.69
CA ARG A 15 2.57 14.56 -4.05
C ARG A 15 1.05 14.44 -4.01
N SER A 16 0.32 15.49 -3.64
CA SER A 16 -1.15 15.49 -3.64
C SER A 16 -1.70 15.34 -5.05
N ILE A 17 -1.11 15.99 -6.04
CA ILE A 17 -1.50 15.88 -7.44
C ILE A 17 -1.26 14.45 -7.94
N SER A 18 -0.10 13.85 -7.65
CA SER A 18 0.19 12.47 -8.05
C SER A 18 -0.77 11.47 -7.39
N THR A 19 -1.16 11.70 -6.12
CA THR A 19 -2.14 10.86 -5.42
C THR A 19 -3.51 10.94 -6.08
N ILE A 20 -3.98 12.13 -6.46
CA ILE A 20 -5.25 12.33 -7.16
C ILE A 20 -5.21 11.68 -8.55
N LEU A 21 -4.14 11.88 -9.31
CA LEU A 21 -3.97 11.26 -10.63
C LEU A 21 -3.99 9.73 -10.53
N THR A 22 -3.25 9.17 -9.59
CA THR A 22 -3.25 7.71 -9.33
C THR A 22 -4.65 7.22 -8.98
N GLY A 23 -5.34 7.90 -8.08
CA GLY A 23 -6.73 7.57 -7.71
C GLY A 23 -7.68 7.61 -8.89
N THR A 24 -7.53 8.60 -9.77
CA THR A 24 -8.35 8.74 -10.99
C THR A 24 -8.11 7.59 -11.96
N ILE A 25 -6.85 7.18 -12.17
CA ILE A 25 -6.50 6.05 -13.03
C ILE A 25 -7.09 4.74 -12.46
N LEU A 26 -6.98 4.51 -11.15
CA LEU A 26 -7.56 3.33 -10.49
C LEU A 26 -9.08 3.29 -10.62
N LEU A 27 -9.73 4.44 -10.60
CA LEU A 27 -11.19 4.55 -10.68
C LEU A 27 -11.73 4.25 -12.08
N PHE A 28 -11.07 4.76 -13.12
CA PHE A 28 -11.58 4.65 -14.49
C PHE A 28 -11.10 3.41 -15.25
N VAL A 29 -9.91 2.87 -14.91
CA VAL A 29 -9.33 1.73 -15.66
C VAL A 29 -8.76 0.67 -14.71
N PRO A 30 -9.59 0.07 -13.84
CA PRO A 30 -9.12 -0.84 -12.81
C PRO A 30 -8.44 -2.10 -13.37
N GLY A 31 -9.02 -2.72 -14.40
CA GLY A 31 -8.49 -3.95 -15.00
C GLY A 31 -7.13 -3.77 -15.68
N LEU A 32 -6.91 -2.62 -16.34
CA LEU A 32 -5.61 -2.29 -16.93
C LEU A 32 -4.57 -2.02 -15.86
N THR A 33 -4.96 -1.29 -14.81
CA THR A 33 -4.08 -0.96 -13.69
C THR A 33 -3.57 -2.22 -12.98
N MET A 34 -4.45 -3.18 -12.72
CA MET A 34 -4.06 -4.47 -12.14
C MET A 34 -3.03 -5.20 -13.01
N LYS A 35 -3.28 -5.30 -14.32
CA LYS A 35 -2.34 -5.94 -15.25
C LYS A 35 -0.99 -5.23 -15.26
N ALA A 36 -0.99 -3.89 -15.32
CA ALA A 36 0.22 -3.09 -15.28
C ALA A 36 1.03 -3.31 -14.00
N VAL A 37 0.36 -3.36 -12.84
CA VAL A 37 1.01 -3.65 -11.54
C VAL A 37 1.67 -5.03 -11.58
N MET A 38 0.99 -6.07 -12.09
CA MET A 38 1.57 -7.42 -12.19
C MET A 38 2.79 -7.46 -13.11
N ILE A 39 2.74 -6.74 -14.24
CA ILE A 39 3.88 -6.65 -15.17
C ILE A 39 5.06 -5.94 -14.52
N VAL A 40 4.82 -4.85 -13.78
CA VAL A 40 5.87 -4.13 -13.05
C VAL A 40 6.50 -5.01 -11.97
N ILE A 41 5.69 -5.72 -11.19
CA ILE A 41 6.19 -6.67 -10.18
C ILE A 41 7.02 -7.76 -10.86
N GLY A 42 6.54 -8.33 -11.97
CA GLY A 42 7.28 -9.33 -12.74
C GLY A 42 8.61 -8.82 -13.25
N GLY A 43 8.65 -7.59 -13.77
CA GLY A 43 9.88 -6.92 -14.19
C GLY A 43 10.89 -6.73 -13.05
N MET A 44 10.41 -6.28 -11.88
CA MET A 44 11.25 -6.15 -10.68
C MET A 44 11.80 -7.49 -10.21
N LEU A 45 11.00 -8.55 -10.24
CA LEU A 45 11.45 -9.90 -9.90
C LEU A 45 12.51 -10.41 -10.88
N MET A 46 12.33 -10.18 -12.18
CA MET A 46 13.33 -10.53 -13.19
C MET A 46 14.65 -9.79 -12.99
N LEU A 47 14.59 -8.47 -12.80
CA LEU A 47 15.78 -7.65 -12.53
C LEU A 47 16.47 -8.09 -11.25
N GLY A 48 15.73 -8.29 -10.16
CA GLY A 48 16.25 -8.79 -8.90
C GLY A 48 16.87 -10.18 -9.02
N GLY A 49 16.27 -11.07 -9.80
CA GLY A 49 16.78 -12.40 -10.10
C GLY A 49 18.11 -12.35 -10.89
N LEU A 50 18.20 -11.48 -11.91
CA LEU A 50 19.44 -11.25 -12.67
C LEU A 50 20.57 -10.74 -11.78
N VAL A 51 20.28 -9.71 -10.96
CA VAL A 51 21.26 -9.18 -10.01
C VAL A 51 21.71 -10.25 -9.03
N THR A 52 20.80 -11.07 -8.51
CA THR A 52 21.13 -12.17 -7.59
C THR A 52 22.02 -13.22 -8.26
N LEU A 53 21.79 -13.55 -9.53
CA LEU A 53 22.64 -14.47 -10.29
C LEU A 53 24.05 -13.91 -10.53
N VAL A 54 24.14 -12.64 -10.89
CA VAL A 54 25.45 -11.97 -11.07
C VAL A 54 26.23 -11.97 -9.75
N LEU A 55 25.58 -11.58 -8.64
CA LEU A 55 26.20 -11.55 -7.32
C LEU A 55 26.57 -12.95 -6.82
N SER A 56 25.82 -14.00 -7.19
CA SER A 56 26.14 -15.38 -6.81
C SER A 56 27.45 -15.85 -7.47
N ASN A 57 27.76 -15.38 -8.69
CA ASN A 57 29.01 -15.71 -9.38
C ASN A 57 30.24 -15.05 -8.76
N LEU A 58 30.05 -13.92 -8.06
CA LEU A 58 31.14 -13.24 -7.34
C LEU A 58 31.46 -13.90 -6.00
N ARG A 59 30.61 -14.81 -5.51
CA ARG A 59 30.84 -15.54 -4.26
C ARG A 59 31.75 -16.75 -4.49
N LYS A 60 32.71 -16.90 -3.64
CA LYS A 60 33.62 -18.08 -3.62
C LYS A 60 32.79 -19.32 -3.21
N GLY A 61 32.87 -20.35 -4.02
CA GLY A 61 32.03 -21.55 -4.05
C GLY A 61 31.54 -22.16 -2.74
N GLY A 62 30.68 -23.16 -2.84
CA GLY A 62 30.06 -23.87 -1.73
C GLY A 62 28.54 -23.78 -1.74
N LEU A 63 27.92 -24.29 -0.71
CA LEU A 63 26.46 -24.36 -0.53
C LEU A 63 25.78 -23.00 -0.68
N SER A 64 26.44 -21.94 -0.20
CA SER A 64 26.00 -20.54 -0.30
C SER A 64 25.77 -20.10 -1.75
N LYS A 65 26.73 -20.40 -2.66
CA LYS A 65 26.60 -20.05 -4.09
C LYS A 65 25.40 -20.77 -4.72
N GLY A 66 25.19 -22.06 -4.40
CA GLY A 66 24.08 -22.82 -4.92
C GLY A 66 22.71 -22.25 -4.52
N ILE A 67 22.55 -21.89 -3.24
CA ILE A 67 21.31 -21.29 -2.72
C ILE A 67 20.99 -19.95 -3.40
N TRP A 68 22.00 -19.06 -3.53
CA TRP A 68 21.81 -17.76 -4.19
C TRP A 68 21.50 -17.90 -5.68
N SER A 69 22.13 -18.85 -6.37
CA SER A 69 21.83 -19.13 -7.78
C SER A 69 20.41 -19.67 -7.95
N ALA A 70 19.99 -20.61 -7.10
CA ALA A 70 18.63 -21.15 -7.12
C ALA A 70 17.58 -20.05 -6.88
N GLN A 71 17.82 -19.16 -5.89
CA GLN A 71 16.95 -18.02 -5.63
C GLN A 71 16.86 -17.06 -6.83
N GLY A 72 17.98 -16.76 -7.49
CA GLY A 72 17.99 -15.92 -8.69
C GLY A 72 17.19 -16.52 -9.83
N ILE A 73 17.35 -17.83 -10.09
CA ILE A 73 16.58 -18.55 -11.10
C ILE A 73 15.09 -18.54 -10.78
N MET A 74 14.72 -18.83 -9.53
CA MET A 74 13.32 -18.80 -9.09
C MET A 74 12.69 -17.41 -9.28
N ASN A 75 13.39 -16.34 -8.92
CA ASN A 75 12.91 -14.97 -9.12
C ASN A 75 12.67 -14.66 -10.61
N ILE A 76 13.56 -15.10 -11.49
CA ILE A 76 13.40 -14.91 -12.94
C ILE A 76 12.18 -15.72 -13.44
N LEU A 77 12.03 -16.97 -13.04
CA LEU A 77 10.90 -17.81 -13.42
C LEU A 77 9.57 -17.18 -12.97
N PHE A 78 9.47 -16.75 -11.71
CA PHE A 78 8.29 -16.05 -11.23
C PHE A 78 8.06 -14.74 -12.01
N GLY A 79 9.10 -13.96 -12.27
CA GLY A 79 8.99 -12.73 -13.06
C GLY A 79 8.42 -12.96 -14.45
N ILE A 80 8.88 -14.02 -15.13
CA ILE A 80 8.35 -14.42 -16.45
C ILE A 80 6.85 -14.78 -16.35
N VAL A 81 6.46 -15.55 -15.35
CA VAL A 81 5.05 -15.96 -15.15
C VAL A 81 4.15 -14.73 -14.89
N PHE A 82 4.62 -13.76 -14.07
CA PHE A 82 3.89 -12.52 -13.79
C PHE A 82 3.68 -11.67 -15.05
N ILE A 83 4.66 -11.65 -15.96
CA ILE A 83 4.58 -10.89 -17.22
C ILE A 83 3.75 -11.65 -18.25
N ALA A 84 3.93 -12.97 -18.38
CA ALA A 84 3.26 -13.77 -19.39
C ALA A 84 1.78 -14.01 -19.09
N ALA A 85 1.41 -14.14 -17.82
CA ALA A 85 0.05 -14.45 -17.41
C ALA A 85 -0.44 -13.57 -16.25
N PRO A 86 -0.49 -12.23 -16.39
CA PRO A 86 -0.85 -11.32 -15.32
C PRO A 86 -2.26 -11.59 -14.78
N SER A 87 -3.21 -11.96 -15.63
CA SER A 87 -4.58 -12.27 -15.21
C SER A 87 -4.66 -13.50 -14.32
N ALA A 88 -3.84 -14.53 -14.59
CA ALA A 88 -3.77 -15.72 -13.76
C ALA A 88 -3.18 -15.39 -12.38
N MET A 89 -2.18 -14.52 -12.33
CA MET A 89 -1.57 -14.08 -11.07
C MET A 89 -2.55 -13.25 -10.24
N ILE A 90 -3.30 -12.34 -10.86
CA ILE A 90 -4.37 -11.58 -10.19
C ILE A 90 -5.39 -12.55 -9.56
N LYS A 91 -5.86 -13.52 -10.34
CA LYS A 91 -6.81 -14.53 -9.87
C LYS A 91 -6.26 -15.31 -8.67
N LEU A 92 -5.04 -15.80 -8.77
CA LEU A 92 -4.38 -16.54 -7.69
C LEU A 92 -4.25 -15.70 -6.43
N PHE A 93 -3.86 -14.42 -6.55
CA PHE A 93 -3.72 -13.50 -5.44
C PHE A 93 -5.06 -13.21 -4.75
N MET A 94 -6.13 -13.02 -5.54
CA MET A 94 -7.48 -12.79 -5.01
C MET A 94 -8.03 -14.01 -4.29
N ILE A 95 -7.79 -15.22 -4.82
CA ILE A 95 -8.16 -16.47 -4.13
C ILE A 95 -7.43 -16.58 -2.80
N PHE A 96 -6.13 -16.30 -2.78
CA PHE A 96 -5.34 -16.36 -1.54
C PHE A 96 -5.84 -15.38 -0.48
N ILE A 97 -6.11 -14.13 -0.86
CA ILE A 97 -6.71 -13.13 0.02
C ILE A 97 -8.12 -13.55 0.46
N GLY A 98 -8.91 -14.10 -0.44
CA GLY A 98 -10.27 -14.60 -0.14
C GLY A 98 -10.28 -15.68 0.91
N ILE A 99 -9.35 -16.63 0.84
CA ILE A 99 -9.17 -17.69 1.86
C ILE A 99 -8.81 -17.07 3.21
N ILE A 100 -7.87 -16.14 3.25
CA ILE A 100 -7.46 -15.48 4.50
C ILE A 100 -8.64 -14.72 5.12
N LEU A 101 -9.38 -13.94 4.32
CA LEU A 101 -10.55 -13.20 4.80
C LEU A 101 -11.65 -14.13 5.29
N LEU A 102 -11.87 -15.25 4.60
CA LEU A 102 -12.86 -16.25 5.02
C LEU A 102 -12.51 -16.82 6.40
N ILE A 103 -11.26 -17.27 6.57
CA ILE A 103 -10.79 -17.83 7.84
C ILE A 103 -10.88 -16.78 8.96
N MET A 104 -10.39 -15.56 8.71
CA MET A 104 -10.44 -14.47 9.69
C MET A 104 -11.89 -14.10 10.05
N GLY A 105 -12.78 -14.02 9.05
CA GLY A 105 -14.18 -13.72 9.26
C GLY A 105 -14.89 -14.78 10.10
N LEU A 106 -14.62 -16.08 9.84
CA LEU A 106 -15.16 -17.18 10.63
C LEU A 106 -14.67 -17.15 12.09
N ILE A 107 -13.38 -16.86 12.32
CA ILE A 107 -12.83 -16.70 13.67
C ILE A 107 -13.51 -15.53 14.40
N GLN A 108 -13.72 -14.39 13.73
CA GLN A 108 -14.42 -13.24 14.30
C GLN A 108 -15.87 -13.58 14.65
N LEU A 109 -16.58 -14.29 13.77
CA LEU A 109 -17.95 -14.74 14.03
C LEU A 109 -18.03 -15.67 15.23
N ALA A 110 -17.14 -16.67 15.31
CA ALA A 110 -17.08 -17.59 16.43
C ALA A 110 -16.81 -16.87 17.77
N GLY A 111 -15.89 -15.91 17.76
CA GLY A 111 -15.59 -15.08 18.94
C GLY A 111 -16.74 -14.17 19.35
N ALA A 112 -17.44 -13.55 18.35
CA ALA A 112 -18.59 -12.71 18.61
C ALA A 112 -19.77 -13.52 19.21
N LEU A 113 -20.08 -14.68 18.65
CA LEU A 113 -21.17 -15.55 19.12
C LEU A 113 -20.96 -16.00 20.57
N GLY A 114 -19.70 -16.28 20.97
CA GLY A 114 -19.38 -16.65 22.33
C GLY A 114 -19.50 -15.53 23.38
N SER A 115 -19.59 -14.26 22.94
CA SER A 115 -19.61 -13.08 23.80
C SER A 115 -20.87 -12.20 23.68
N LEU A 116 -21.86 -12.60 22.89
CA LEU A 116 -23.07 -11.82 22.62
C LEU A 116 -23.85 -11.41 23.87
N THR A 117 -23.85 -12.25 24.89
CA THR A 117 -24.55 -12.00 26.18
C THR A 117 -23.77 -11.11 27.14
N ARG A 118 -22.49 -10.85 26.87
CA ARG A 118 -21.58 -10.17 27.81
C ARG A 118 -21.24 -8.73 27.44
N SER A 119 -21.31 -8.35 26.15
CA SER A 119 -20.85 -7.03 25.73
C SER A 119 -21.55 -6.53 24.46
N ILE A 120 -21.86 -5.23 24.43
CA ILE A 120 -22.36 -4.55 23.23
C ILE A 120 -21.34 -4.59 22.08
N TRP A 121 -20.05 -4.67 22.40
CA TRP A 121 -18.98 -4.78 21.42
C TRP A 121 -19.04 -6.09 20.62
N ALA A 122 -19.62 -7.14 21.17
CA ALA A 122 -19.81 -8.41 20.47
C ALA A 122 -20.68 -8.24 19.21
N TRP A 123 -21.68 -7.35 19.23
CA TRP A 123 -22.49 -7.04 18.06
C TRP A 123 -21.69 -6.35 16.96
N VAL A 124 -20.76 -5.46 17.34
CA VAL A 124 -19.87 -4.81 16.38
C VAL A 124 -18.96 -5.85 15.71
N PHE A 125 -18.36 -6.74 16.49
CA PHE A 125 -17.52 -7.83 15.97
C PHE A 125 -18.32 -8.82 15.12
N LEU A 126 -19.57 -9.06 15.44
CA LEU A 126 -20.46 -9.91 14.63
C LEU A 126 -20.71 -9.30 13.26
N ILE A 127 -21.03 -8.01 13.20
CA ILE A 127 -21.25 -7.30 11.93
C ILE A 127 -19.97 -7.28 11.09
N ILE A 128 -18.82 -6.97 11.71
CA ILE A 128 -17.52 -6.98 11.04
C ILE A 128 -17.18 -8.37 10.54
N GLY A 129 -17.37 -9.40 11.36
CA GLY A 129 -17.12 -10.80 11.01
C GLY A 129 -18.01 -11.28 9.85
N LEU A 130 -19.29 -10.88 9.84
CA LEU A 130 -20.20 -11.19 8.75
C LEU A 130 -19.76 -10.52 7.44
N PHE A 131 -19.37 -9.25 7.52
CA PHE A 131 -18.87 -8.50 6.36
C PHE A 131 -17.54 -9.08 5.83
N THR A 132 -16.63 -9.44 6.73
CA THR A 132 -15.33 -10.04 6.37
C THR A 132 -15.51 -11.42 5.74
N THR A 133 -16.39 -12.27 6.30
CA THR A 133 -16.72 -13.59 5.75
C THR A 133 -17.39 -13.45 4.37
N GLY A 134 -18.36 -12.56 4.23
CA GLY A 134 -19.03 -12.28 2.96
C GLY A 134 -18.07 -11.79 1.88
N SER A 135 -17.14 -10.90 2.25
CA SER A 135 -16.07 -10.44 1.35
C SER A 135 -15.15 -11.59 0.92
N GLY A 136 -14.77 -12.48 1.86
CA GLY A 136 -13.98 -13.67 1.55
C GLY A 136 -14.67 -14.58 0.53
N ILE A 137 -15.96 -14.87 0.73
CA ILE A 137 -16.76 -15.67 -0.21
C ILE A 137 -16.85 -14.98 -1.59
N PHE A 138 -17.05 -13.68 -1.61
CA PHE A 138 -17.13 -12.89 -2.85
C PHE A 138 -15.81 -12.96 -3.64
N LEU A 139 -14.66 -12.86 -2.96
CA LEU A 139 -13.35 -12.99 -3.61
C LEU A 139 -13.10 -14.39 -4.19
N LEU A 140 -13.65 -15.42 -3.55
CA LEU A 140 -13.49 -16.81 -4.01
C LEU A 140 -14.41 -17.15 -5.19
N THR A 141 -15.62 -16.57 -5.24
CA THR A 141 -16.61 -16.85 -6.30
C THR A 141 -16.20 -16.21 -7.62
N ASP A 142 -15.80 -14.95 -7.61
CA ASP A 142 -15.38 -14.24 -8.83
C ASP A 142 -14.16 -13.35 -8.57
N PRO A 143 -12.95 -13.93 -8.54
CA PRO A 143 -11.73 -13.21 -8.17
C PRO A 143 -11.43 -12.01 -9.06
N PHE A 144 -11.78 -12.08 -10.35
CA PHE A 144 -11.47 -11.02 -11.29
C PHE A 144 -12.40 -9.81 -11.12
N LYS A 145 -13.70 -10.05 -11.00
CA LYS A 145 -14.69 -8.99 -10.71
C LYS A 145 -14.44 -8.35 -9.35
N SER A 146 -14.04 -9.16 -8.37
CA SER A 146 -13.68 -8.66 -7.04
C SER A 146 -12.52 -7.66 -7.12
N ALA A 147 -11.47 -7.97 -7.90
CA ALA A 147 -10.37 -7.06 -8.15
C ALA A 147 -10.85 -5.77 -8.85
N GLU A 148 -11.67 -5.90 -9.87
CA GLU A 148 -12.24 -4.75 -10.61
C GLU A 148 -13.16 -3.89 -9.74
N THR A 149 -13.79 -4.45 -8.71
CA THR A 149 -14.66 -3.72 -7.76
C THR A 149 -13.84 -3.00 -6.68
N ILE A 150 -12.79 -3.64 -6.16
CA ILE A 150 -11.97 -3.09 -5.07
C ILE A 150 -11.14 -1.89 -5.54
N LEU A 151 -10.59 -1.93 -6.76
CA LEU A 151 -9.73 -0.87 -7.26
C LEU A 151 -10.41 0.50 -7.39
N PRO A 152 -11.61 0.63 -7.96
CA PRO A 152 -12.33 1.91 -7.98
C PRO A 152 -12.59 2.45 -6.57
N PHE A 153 -12.88 1.57 -5.61
CA PHE A 153 -13.07 1.97 -4.22
C PHE A 153 -11.78 2.56 -3.62
N LEU A 154 -10.64 1.89 -3.84
CA LEU A 154 -9.33 2.42 -3.49
C LEU A 154 -9.02 3.73 -4.23
N GLY A 155 -9.32 3.81 -5.52
CA GLY A 155 -9.17 5.03 -6.32
C GLY A 155 -9.94 6.21 -5.71
N GLY A 156 -11.18 6.01 -5.29
CA GLY A 156 -11.98 7.01 -4.58
C GLY A 156 -11.32 7.47 -3.27
N LEU A 157 -10.80 6.54 -2.47
CA LEU A 157 -10.07 6.86 -1.24
C LEU A 157 -8.78 7.65 -1.52
N PHE A 158 -8.04 7.32 -2.59
CA PHE A 158 -6.87 8.07 -2.99
C PHE A 158 -7.21 9.51 -3.41
N ILE A 159 -8.31 9.70 -4.16
CA ILE A 159 -8.80 11.03 -4.54
C ILE A 159 -9.16 11.84 -3.30
N LEU A 160 -9.93 11.27 -2.37
CA LEU A 160 -10.31 11.91 -1.11
C LEU A 160 -9.09 12.29 -0.26
N ASN A 161 -8.10 11.41 -0.18
CA ASN A 161 -6.87 11.67 0.55
C ASN A 161 -6.04 12.79 -0.09
N GLY A 162 -5.87 12.75 -1.41
CA GLY A 162 -5.17 13.80 -2.16
C GLY A 162 -5.88 15.15 -2.03
N PHE A 163 -7.21 15.18 -2.06
CA PHE A 163 -7.99 16.40 -1.86
C PHE A 163 -7.84 16.96 -0.43
N SER A 164 -7.86 16.08 0.56
CA SER A 164 -7.64 16.44 1.97
C SER A 164 -6.25 17.05 2.19
N GLU A 165 -5.23 16.52 1.51
CA GLU A 165 -3.87 17.03 1.58
C GLU A 165 -3.76 18.42 0.91
N LEU A 166 -4.41 18.63 -0.24
CA LEU A 166 -4.49 19.95 -0.89
C LEU A 166 -5.14 21.00 0.02
N ILE A 167 -6.26 20.66 0.67
CA ILE A 167 -6.94 21.57 1.61
C ILE A 167 -6.02 21.90 2.80
N ARG A 168 -5.26 20.93 3.31
CA ARG A 168 -4.29 21.17 4.39
C ARG A 168 -3.20 22.15 3.97
N ILE A 169 -2.65 21.99 2.77
CA ILE A 169 -1.63 22.90 2.22
C ILE A 169 -2.19 24.30 2.08
N TRP A 170 -3.39 24.44 1.53
CA TRP A 170 -4.05 25.73 1.36
C TRP A 170 -4.34 26.44 2.68
N LYS A 171 -4.78 25.69 3.71
CA LYS A 171 -4.99 26.23 5.06
C LYS A 171 -3.68 26.56 5.78
N ALA A 172 -2.62 25.79 5.56
CA ALA A 172 -1.31 26.04 6.16
C ALA A 172 -0.66 27.30 5.59
N GLY A 173 -0.83 27.57 4.28
CA GLY A 173 -0.32 28.79 3.64
C GLY A 173 -1.02 30.08 4.12
N LYS A 174 -2.19 29.98 4.77
CA LYS A 174 -2.94 31.13 5.31
C LYS A 174 -2.66 31.43 6.79
N ARG A 175 -1.87 30.60 7.48
CA ARG A 175 -1.51 30.87 8.87
C ARG A 175 -0.29 31.78 8.90
N PRO A 176 -0.36 32.99 9.50
CA PRO A 176 0.82 33.82 9.73
C PRO A 176 1.81 33.03 10.61
N PRO A 177 3.12 33.20 10.44
CA PRO A 177 4.09 32.57 11.30
C PRO A 177 3.79 32.92 12.75
N LYS A 178 3.58 31.92 13.61
CA LYS A 178 3.50 32.14 15.05
C LYS A 178 4.86 32.68 15.47
N TYR A 179 4.92 33.97 15.75
CA TYR A 179 6.08 34.60 16.41
C TYR A 179 6.15 33.99 17.82
N ASN A 180 7.10 33.11 18.01
CA ASN A 180 7.37 32.56 19.34
C ASN A 180 8.23 33.58 20.05
N GLY A 181 7.59 34.43 20.87
CA GLY A 181 8.23 35.54 21.61
C GLY A 181 9.20 35.11 22.73
N SER A 182 9.69 33.88 22.72
CA SER A 182 10.61 33.32 23.71
C SER A 182 12.09 33.28 23.27
N GLU A 183 12.43 33.85 22.11
CA GLU A 183 13.85 34.05 21.72
C GLU A 183 14.27 35.51 21.73
N VAL A 184 13.88 36.27 22.76
CA VAL A 184 14.60 37.48 23.16
C VAL A 184 15.46 37.06 24.36
N HIS A 185 16.54 36.36 24.08
CA HIS A 185 17.56 36.11 25.10
C HIS A 185 18.83 36.90 24.74
N ASP A 186 19.04 37.95 25.52
CA ASP A 186 20.32 38.52 25.94
C ASP A 186 21.36 38.77 24.83
N ILE A 187 21.28 39.98 24.29
CA ILE A 187 22.49 40.62 23.76
C ILE A 187 23.21 41.20 25.02
N PRO A 188 24.40 40.71 25.36
CA PRO A 188 25.23 41.36 26.36
C PRO A 188 25.72 42.68 25.77
N TYR A 189 25.28 43.83 26.32
CA TYR A 189 25.90 45.10 26.05
C TYR A 189 27.18 45.16 26.86
N GLU A 190 28.30 45.14 26.18
CA GLU A 190 29.56 45.60 26.75
C GLU A 190 29.44 47.07 27.01
N GLU A 191 29.51 47.44 28.30
CA GLU A 191 29.69 48.84 28.72
C GLU A 191 31.10 49.30 28.31
N VAL A 192 31.14 50.43 27.57
CA VAL A 192 32.35 51.16 27.24
C VAL A 192 32.65 52.14 28.39
#